data_f920733cbe41a4bf48a6fa83b914e649
#
_entry.id   f920733cbe41a4bf48a6fa83b914e649
#
_cell.length_a   1.000
_cell.length_b   1.000
_cell.length_c   1.000
_cell.angle_alpha   90.00
_cell.angle_beta   90.00
_cell.angle_gamma   90.00
#
_symmetry.space_group_name_H-M   'P 1'
#
loop_
_entity.id
_entity.type
_entity.pdbx_description
1 polymer ?
#
loop_
_entity_poly.entity_id
_entity_poly.type
_entity_poly.pdbx_seq_one_letter_code
_entity_poly.pdbx_strand_id
1 'polypeptide(L)'
;ANGVKNLVVQPTHLMHGAEYDELMETVSAYADKFESVKVAEPLLGEVGSDAAVVNEDKQAVAQILTAEAVKTAGYDSLDAAKADGVAFVFMGHGTSHTAKVSYSQMQSQMNELGYDNVFIGTVEGEPEETSCEAVIDAIAQAGYKKVVLRPLMVVAGDHANNDMAGSDDDSWLSMFNASGNFDSVDTQIFGLGEIPEIQAIYVAHTGAVINQ
;
A
#
# COMPACT_ATOMS: atom_id res chain seq x y z
N ALA A 1 14.64 -12.34 -32.20
CA ALA A 1 15.48 -11.48 -31.40
C ALA A 1 15.67 -10.15 -32.11
N ASN A 2 15.22 -9.06 -31.46
CA ASN A 2 15.13 -7.72 -32.05
C ASN A 2 16.43 -6.92 -31.87
N GLY A 3 17.58 -7.57 -31.57
CA GLY A 3 18.87 -6.92 -31.38
C GLY A 3 18.97 -6.06 -30.11
N VAL A 4 18.06 -6.26 -29.16
CA VAL A 4 18.11 -5.60 -27.83
C VAL A 4 19.32 -6.15 -27.09
N LYS A 5 20.18 -5.24 -26.61
CA LYS A 5 21.42 -5.57 -25.91
C LYS A 5 21.33 -5.29 -24.41
N ASN A 6 20.63 -4.23 -24.05
CA ASN A 6 20.46 -3.81 -22.67
C ASN A 6 18.98 -3.93 -22.27
N LEU A 7 18.70 -4.62 -21.18
CA LEU A 7 17.37 -4.80 -20.64
C LEU A 7 17.27 -4.04 -19.31
N VAL A 8 16.24 -3.21 -19.20
CA VAL A 8 15.82 -2.61 -17.93
C VAL A 8 14.42 -3.10 -17.63
N VAL A 9 14.22 -3.62 -16.42
CA VAL A 9 12.92 -4.11 -15.95
C VAL A 9 12.46 -3.23 -14.80
N GLN A 10 11.28 -2.62 -14.93
CA GLN A 10 10.62 -1.93 -13.85
C GLN A 10 9.47 -2.80 -13.34
N PRO A 11 9.60 -3.45 -12.17
CA PRO A 11 8.48 -4.14 -11.55
C PRO A 11 7.46 -3.11 -11.07
N THR A 12 6.19 -3.34 -11.39
CA THR A 12 5.08 -2.52 -10.87
C THR A 12 4.49 -3.14 -9.60
N HIS A 13 5.30 -3.89 -8.86
CA HIS A 13 4.97 -4.45 -7.56
C HIS A 13 4.96 -3.37 -6.48
N LEU A 14 4.21 -3.62 -5.42
CA LEU A 14 4.21 -2.75 -4.24
C LEU A 14 5.53 -2.87 -3.47
N MET A 15 6.03 -4.10 -3.30
CA MET A 15 7.18 -4.43 -2.45
C MET A 15 7.99 -5.61 -3.00
N HIS A 16 9.11 -5.94 -2.36
CA HIS A 16 9.93 -7.13 -2.59
C HIS A 16 9.24 -8.40 -2.04
N GLY A 17 8.06 -8.74 -2.59
CA GLY A 17 7.29 -9.92 -2.22
C GLY A 17 7.61 -11.16 -3.07
N ALA A 18 6.79 -12.20 -2.97
CA ALA A 18 6.97 -13.46 -3.70
C ALA A 18 7.00 -13.25 -5.22
N GLU A 19 6.13 -12.40 -5.75
CA GLU A 19 6.07 -12.09 -7.19
C GLU A 19 7.33 -11.35 -7.67
N TYR A 20 7.94 -10.55 -6.79
CA TYR A 20 9.23 -9.91 -7.09
C TYR A 20 10.35 -10.95 -7.15
N ASP A 21 10.37 -11.91 -6.23
CA ASP A 21 11.35 -12.99 -6.22
C ASP A 21 11.24 -13.87 -7.49
N GLU A 22 10.01 -14.22 -7.90
CA GLU A 22 9.75 -14.92 -9.17
C GLU A 22 10.22 -14.12 -10.40
N LEU A 23 10.02 -12.79 -10.39
CA LEU A 23 10.53 -11.91 -11.42
C LEU A 23 12.05 -11.96 -11.47
N MET A 24 12.73 -11.87 -10.33
CA MET A 24 14.19 -11.90 -10.24
C MET A 24 14.76 -13.23 -10.72
N GLU A 25 14.14 -14.36 -10.36
CA GLU A 25 14.50 -15.68 -10.87
C GLU A 25 14.35 -15.75 -12.39
N THR A 26 13.22 -15.32 -12.92
CA THR A 26 12.93 -15.30 -14.36
C THR A 26 13.93 -14.42 -15.11
N VAL A 27 14.17 -13.21 -14.65
CA VAL A 27 15.13 -12.28 -15.29
C VAL A 27 16.53 -12.84 -15.26
N SER A 28 16.95 -13.44 -14.15
CA SER A 28 18.29 -14.04 -13.99
C SER A 28 18.52 -15.19 -14.97
N ALA A 29 17.49 -16.00 -15.26
CA ALA A 29 17.57 -17.10 -16.21
C ALA A 29 17.83 -16.65 -17.67
N TYR A 30 17.58 -15.38 -17.96
CA TYR A 30 17.78 -14.79 -19.31
C TYR A 30 18.93 -13.77 -19.36
N ALA A 31 19.64 -13.52 -18.27
CA ALA A 31 20.64 -12.46 -18.17
C ALA A 31 21.78 -12.63 -19.18
N ASP A 32 22.18 -13.87 -19.51
CA ASP A 32 23.22 -14.21 -20.47
C ASP A 32 22.84 -13.87 -21.94
N LYS A 33 21.59 -13.53 -22.19
CA LYS A 33 21.09 -13.13 -23.53
C LYS A 33 21.30 -11.65 -23.83
N PHE A 34 21.71 -10.88 -22.85
CA PHE A 34 21.86 -9.43 -22.93
C PHE A 34 23.30 -9.02 -22.56
N GLU A 35 23.73 -7.84 -23.02
CA GLU A 35 24.98 -7.23 -22.59
C GLU A 35 24.87 -6.67 -21.17
N SER A 36 23.66 -6.20 -20.80
CA SER A 36 23.31 -5.80 -19.43
C SER A 36 21.85 -6.06 -19.11
N VAL A 37 21.58 -6.44 -17.86
CA VAL A 37 20.23 -6.56 -17.30
C VAL A 37 20.20 -5.80 -15.99
N LYS A 38 19.23 -4.90 -15.83
CA LYS A 38 19.01 -4.12 -14.62
C LYS A 38 17.56 -4.21 -14.21
N VAL A 39 17.30 -4.38 -12.91
CA VAL A 39 15.95 -4.39 -12.35
C VAL A 39 15.85 -3.23 -11.38
N ALA A 40 14.81 -2.41 -11.55
CA ALA A 40 14.54 -1.28 -10.68
C ALA A 40 13.78 -1.70 -9.42
N GLU A 41 13.79 -0.85 -8.41
CA GLU A 41 13.08 -1.06 -7.15
C GLU A 41 11.54 -1.07 -7.37
N PRO A 42 10.80 -1.88 -6.59
CA PRO A 42 9.35 -1.76 -6.47
C PRO A 42 8.96 -0.48 -5.71
N LEU A 43 7.67 -0.18 -5.62
CA LEU A 43 7.16 1.11 -5.12
C LEU A 43 7.67 1.50 -3.73
N LEU A 44 7.68 0.57 -2.78
CA LEU A 44 8.06 0.84 -1.38
C LEU A 44 9.57 0.72 -1.13
N GLY A 45 10.38 0.50 -2.19
CA GLY A 45 11.83 0.34 -2.07
C GLY A 45 12.24 -0.84 -1.19
N GLU A 46 13.42 -0.77 -0.57
CA GLU A 46 13.96 -1.84 0.27
C GLU A 46 13.06 -2.16 1.47
N VAL A 47 12.96 -3.45 1.80
CA VAL A 47 12.14 -3.94 2.92
C VAL A 47 12.85 -3.72 4.26
N GLY A 48 14.16 -3.98 4.33
CA GLY A 48 14.86 -3.98 5.62
C GLY A 48 14.49 -5.19 6.49
N SER A 49 14.90 -5.17 7.77
CA SER A 49 14.85 -6.34 8.66
C SER A 49 13.71 -6.34 9.66
N ASP A 50 13.10 -5.20 9.95
CA ASP A 50 12.07 -5.07 10.98
C ASP A 50 11.07 -3.94 10.68
N ALA A 51 10.01 -3.86 11.48
CA ALA A 51 8.92 -2.92 11.31
C ALA A 51 9.29 -1.44 11.50
N ALA A 52 10.43 -1.14 12.12
CA ALA A 52 10.89 0.24 12.35
C ALA A 52 11.74 0.79 11.19
N VAL A 53 12.06 -0.05 10.21
CA VAL A 53 12.86 0.38 9.05
C VAL A 53 11.96 1.10 8.06
N VAL A 54 12.11 2.41 7.99
CA VAL A 54 11.43 3.28 7.02
C VAL A 54 12.44 3.84 6.02
N ASN A 55 11.98 4.24 4.85
CA ASN A 55 12.79 4.82 3.79
C ASN A 55 12.04 5.95 3.08
N GLU A 56 12.74 6.65 2.18
CA GLU A 56 12.18 7.78 1.44
C GLU A 56 10.97 7.38 0.57
N ASP A 57 10.96 6.17 0.01
CA ASP A 57 9.85 5.68 -0.83
C ASP A 57 8.59 5.45 0.01
N LYS A 58 8.71 4.80 1.17
CA LYS A 58 7.59 4.60 2.10
C LYS A 58 7.04 5.94 2.59
N GLN A 59 7.93 6.89 2.90
CA GLN A 59 7.53 8.24 3.30
C GLN A 59 6.77 8.95 2.18
N ALA A 60 7.27 8.92 0.96
CA ALA A 60 6.61 9.53 -0.19
C ALA A 60 5.24 8.92 -0.45
N VAL A 61 5.15 7.57 -0.46
CA VAL A 61 3.88 6.86 -0.66
C VAL A 61 2.89 7.20 0.46
N ALA A 62 3.33 7.20 1.73
CA ALA A 62 2.47 7.55 2.86
C ALA A 62 1.87 8.96 2.72
N GLN A 63 2.70 9.95 2.36
CA GLN A 63 2.27 11.33 2.17
C GLN A 63 1.31 11.49 0.98
N ILE A 64 1.67 10.93 -0.16
CA ILE A 64 0.88 11.03 -1.40
C ILE A 64 -0.48 10.36 -1.22
N LEU A 65 -0.51 9.12 -0.73
CA LEU A 65 -1.74 8.35 -0.55
C LEU A 65 -2.67 9.03 0.45
N THR A 66 -2.12 9.48 1.59
CA THR A 66 -2.91 10.17 2.62
C THR A 66 -3.49 11.48 2.09
N ALA A 67 -2.70 12.29 1.40
CA ALA A 67 -3.19 13.55 0.82
C ALA A 67 -4.31 13.33 -0.19
N GLU A 68 -4.18 12.32 -1.05
CA GLU A 68 -5.21 12.00 -2.05
C GLU A 68 -6.48 11.41 -1.39
N ALA A 69 -6.35 10.58 -0.35
CA ALA A 69 -7.49 10.04 0.38
C ALA A 69 -8.27 11.15 1.11
N VAL A 70 -7.59 12.07 1.77
CA VAL A 70 -8.15 13.23 2.46
C VAL A 70 -8.91 14.13 1.50
N LYS A 71 -8.28 14.48 0.37
CA LYS A 71 -8.89 15.28 -0.70
C LYS A 71 -10.14 14.61 -1.27
N THR A 72 -10.08 13.31 -1.56
CA THR A 72 -11.21 12.53 -2.10
C THR A 72 -12.36 12.45 -1.10
N ALA A 73 -12.06 12.42 0.21
CA ALA A 73 -13.08 12.49 1.28
C ALA A 73 -13.66 13.90 1.50
N GLY A 74 -13.16 14.91 0.78
CA GLY A 74 -13.67 16.28 0.83
C GLY A 74 -13.14 17.13 1.98
N TYR A 75 -12.00 16.74 2.59
CA TYR A 75 -11.37 17.52 3.65
C TYR A 75 -10.19 18.33 3.11
N ASP A 76 -9.99 19.51 3.70
CA ASP A 76 -8.86 20.40 3.36
C ASP A 76 -7.51 19.91 3.92
N SER A 77 -7.54 19.10 4.97
CA SER A 77 -6.34 18.52 5.60
C SER A 77 -6.67 17.27 6.40
N LEU A 78 -5.64 16.46 6.70
CA LEU A 78 -5.76 15.30 7.57
C LEU A 78 -6.22 15.70 8.99
N ASP A 79 -5.73 16.84 9.50
CA ASP A 79 -6.15 17.38 10.80
C ASP A 79 -7.64 17.78 10.82
N ALA A 80 -8.17 18.32 9.71
CA ALA A 80 -9.58 18.62 9.59
C ALA A 80 -10.44 17.34 9.62
N ALA A 81 -10.02 16.30 8.90
CA ALA A 81 -10.67 15.00 8.94
C ALA A 81 -10.60 14.36 10.34
N LYS A 82 -9.43 14.44 11.00
CA LYS A 82 -9.22 13.98 12.38
C LYS A 82 -10.15 14.70 13.36
N ALA A 83 -10.27 16.01 13.26
CA ALA A 83 -11.18 16.82 14.10
C ALA A 83 -12.65 16.46 13.89
N ASP A 84 -13.04 15.99 12.71
CA ASP A 84 -14.38 15.47 12.39
C ASP A 84 -14.57 13.99 12.73
N GLY A 85 -13.58 13.38 13.39
CA GLY A 85 -13.62 11.99 13.87
C GLY A 85 -13.43 10.94 12.76
N VAL A 86 -12.75 11.29 11.67
CA VAL A 86 -12.50 10.39 10.54
C VAL A 86 -11.16 9.68 10.68
N ALA A 87 -11.20 8.35 10.55
CA ALA A 87 -10.03 7.51 10.33
C ALA A 87 -9.94 7.05 8.87
N PHE A 88 -8.73 6.99 8.34
CA PHE A 88 -8.44 6.41 7.03
C PHE A 88 -7.80 5.04 7.22
N VAL A 89 -8.26 4.05 6.47
CA VAL A 89 -7.69 2.71 6.44
C VAL A 89 -7.15 2.42 5.06
N PHE A 90 -5.86 2.13 4.97
CA PHE A 90 -5.23 1.72 3.73
C PHE A 90 -5.05 0.21 3.73
N MET A 91 -5.84 -0.48 2.90
CA MET A 91 -5.91 -1.94 2.85
C MET A 91 -5.00 -2.49 1.74
N GLY A 92 -3.91 -3.16 2.15
CA GLY A 92 -3.07 -3.96 1.27
C GLY A 92 -3.62 -5.37 1.07
N HIS A 93 -2.93 -6.16 0.22
CA HIS A 93 -3.29 -7.56 0.03
C HIS A 93 -2.95 -8.41 1.26
N GLY A 94 -1.76 -8.24 1.81
CA GLY A 94 -1.17 -9.16 2.77
C GLY A 94 -0.34 -10.23 2.05
N THR A 95 0.51 -10.93 2.78
CA THR A 95 1.31 -12.02 2.25
C THR A 95 1.95 -12.81 3.39
N SER A 96 2.10 -14.13 3.22
CA SER A 96 2.90 -14.96 4.11
C SER A 96 4.42 -14.82 3.88
N HIS A 97 4.83 -14.14 2.81
CA HIS A 97 6.23 -13.84 2.52
C HIS A 97 6.85 -12.93 3.60
N THR A 98 8.15 -13.02 3.82
CA THR A 98 8.86 -12.18 4.81
C THR A 98 8.70 -10.69 4.58
N ALA A 99 8.46 -10.26 3.33
CA ALA A 99 8.17 -8.87 2.97
C ALA A 99 6.87 -8.32 3.57
N LYS A 100 6.03 -9.15 4.22
CA LYS A 100 4.84 -8.69 4.96
C LYS A 100 5.15 -7.58 5.97
N VAL A 101 6.39 -7.53 6.48
CA VAL A 101 6.85 -6.46 7.36
C VAL A 101 6.72 -5.07 6.74
N SER A 102 6.65 -4.94 5.40
CA SER A 102 6.41 -3.68 4.72
C SER A 102 5.10 -3.01 5.13
N TYR A 103 4.08 -3.78 5.49
CA TYR A 103 2.81 -3.22 6.01
C TYR A 103 3.00 -2.61 7.40
N SER A 104 3.70 -3.30 8.31
CA SER A 104 4.07 -2.74 9.63
C SER A 104 4.99 -1.53 9.48
N GLN A 105 5.91 -1.54 8.51
CA GLN A 105 6.75 -0.38 8.18
C GLN A 105 5.93 0.81 7.68
N MET A 106 4.90 0.59 6.86
CA MET A 106 3.99 1.66 6.44
C MET A 106 3.23 2.24 7.64
N GLN A 107 2.78 1.42 8.59
CA GLN A 107 2.16 1.94 9.81
C GLN A 107 3.17 2.75 10.65
N SER A 108 4.39 2.27 10.79
CA SER A 108 5.47 3.03 11.46
C SER A 108 5.72 4.37 10.79
N GLN A 109 5.73 4.40 9.46
CA GLN A 109 5.88 5.63 8.69
C GLN A 109 4.70 6.62 8.91
N MET A 110 3.46 6.12 8.97
CA MET A 110 2.29 6.96 9.30
C MET A 110 2.45 7.58 10.70
N ASN A 111 2.90 6.79 11.67
CA ASN A 111 3.12 7.24 13.05
C ASN A 111 4.25 8.31 13.11
N GLU A 112 5.36 8.11 12.40
CA GLU A 112 6.45 9.10 12.34
C GLU A 112 6.03 10.43 11.70
N LEU A 113 5.11 10.39 10.75
CA LEU A 113 4.52 11.58 10.14
C LEU A 113 3.47 12.26 11.03
N GLY A 114 3.10 11.66 12.17
CA GLY A 114 2.04 12.15 13.05
C GLY A 114 0.63 11.92 12.50
N TYR A 115 0.45 10.94 11.61
CA TYR A 115 -0.83 10.62 10.98
C TYR A 115 -1.63 9.65 11.86
N ASP A 116 -1.98 10.08 13.09
CA ASP A 116 -2.59 9.25 14.13
C ASP A 116 -3.98 8.69 13.77
N ASN A 117 -4.63 9.23 12.73
CA ASN A 117 -5.90 8.75 12.20
C ASN A 117 -5.78 7.96 10.90
N VAL A 118 -4.58 7.42 10.63
CA VAL A 118 -4.32 6.55 9.46
C VAL A 118 -3.88 5.17 9.95
N PHE A 119 -4.51 4.14 9.43
CA PHE A 119 -4.31 2.75 9.82
C PHE A 119 -4.00 1.90 8.58
N ILE A 120 -3.09 0.94 8.75
CA ILE A 120 -2.76 -0.03 7.69
C ILE A 120 -3.42 -1.35 8.01
N GLY A 121 -4.10 -1.92 7.00
CA GLY A 121 -4.68 -3.24 7.10
C GLY A 121 -4.35 -4.10 5.89
N THR A 122 -4.66 -5.40 5.94
CA THR A 122 -4.45 -6.33 4.82
C THR A 122 -5.60 -7.34 4.72
N VAL A 123 -5.97 -7.70 3.49
CA VAL A 123 -7.02 -8.71 3.21
C VAL A 123 -6.68 -10.03 3.88
N GLU A 124 -5.44 -10.49 3.74
CA GLU A 124 -4.98 -11.78 4.28
C GLU A 124 -4.74 -11.79 5.80
N GLY A 125 -4.84 -10.62 6.48
CA GLY A 125 -4.50 -10.51 7.89
C GLY A 125 -3.04 -10.86 8.20
N GLU A 126 -2.14 -10.57 7.27
CA GLU A 126 -0.71 -10.85 7.37
C GLU A 126 0.13 -9.57 7.11
N PRO A 127 0.77 -9.04 8.15
CA PRO A 127 0.91 -9.56 9.54
C PRO A 127 -0.40 -9.44 10.35
N GLU A 128 -0.53 -10.21 11.45
CA GLU A 128 -1.77 -10.40 12.23
C GLU A 128 -2.39 -9.07 12.71
N GLU A 129 -1.56 -8.10 13.09
CA GLU A 129 -2.01 -6.78 13.53
C GLU A 129 -2.72 -5.96 12.43
N THR A 130 -2.65 -6.41 11.18
CA THR A 130 -3.30 -5.78 10.02
C THR A 130 -4.61 -6.46 9.62
N SER A 131 -5.07 -7.44 10.37
CA SER A 131 -6.38 -8.08 10.12
C SER A 131 -7.53 -7.08 10.27
N CYS A 132 -8.65 -7.35 9.61
CA CYS A 132 -9.82 -6.48 9.66
C CYS A 132 -10.27 -6.20 11.10
N GLU A 133 -10.36 -7.25 11.91
CA GLU A 133 -10.77 -7.17 13.31
C GLU A 133 -9.79 -6.34 14.15
N ALA A 134 -8.47 -6.55 13.96
CA ALA A 134 -7.46 -5.79 14.69
C ALA A 134 -7.54 -4.29 14.34
N VAL A 135 -7.77 -3.96 13.07
CA VAL A 135 -7.92 -2.57 12.60
C VAL A 135 -9.21 -1.94 13.14
N ILE A 136 -10.34 -2.67 13.13
CA ILE A 136 -11.61 -2.22 13.72
C ILE A 136 -11.39 -1.87 15.21
N ASP A 137 -10.76 -2.76 15.96
CA ASP A 137 -10.50 -2.57 17.39
C ASP A 137 -9.58 -1.37 17.64
N ALA A 138 -8.52 -1.21 16.86
CA ALA A 138 -7.58 -0.09 16.98
C ALA A 138 -8.27 1.25 16.75
N ILE A 139 -9.09 1.36 15.70
CA ILE A 139 -9.83 2.60 15.38
C ILE A 139 -10.87 2.92 16.45
N ALA A 140 -11.60 1.90 16.92
CA ALA A 140 -12.59 2.06 17.99
C ALA A 140 -11.94 2.53 19.30
N GLN A 141 -10.79 1.95 19.68
CA GLN A 141 -10.01 2.37 20.86
C GLN A 141 -9.45 3.79 20.71
N ALA A 142 -9.06 4.19 19.52
CA ALA A 142 -8.62 5.56 19.23
C ALA A 142 -9.78 6.59 19.26
N GLY A 143 -11.04 6.11 19.27
CA GLY A 143 -12.23 6.95 19.43
C GLY A 143 -12.79 7.55 18.15
N TYR A 144 -12.30 7.16 16.97
CA TYR A 144 -12.86 7.60 15.69
C TYR A 144 -14.22 6.97 15.44
N LYS A 145 -15.10 7.71 14.75
CA LYS A 145 -16.48 7.31 14.49
C LYS A 145 -16.85 7.22 13.01
N LYS A 146 -16.02 7.77 12.15
CA LYS A 146 -16.17 7.71 10.70
C LYS A 146 -14.94 7.04 10.11
N VAL A 147 -15.13 6.19 9.11
CA VAL A 147 -14.03 5.42 8.50
C VAL A 147 -14.08 5.58 6.99
N VAL A 148 -12.92 5.75 6.38
CA VAL A 148 -12.74 5.72 4.93
C VAL A 148 -11.78 4.58 4.59
N LEU A 149 -12.26 3.57 3.87
CA LEU A 149 -11.47 2.45 3.36
C LEU A 149 -10.92 2.77 1.98
N ARG A 150 -9.63 2.55 1.75
CA ARG A 150 -8.99 2.74 0.45
C ARG A 150 -7.89 1.70 0.22
N PRO A 151 -7.68 1.20 -1.02
CA PRO A 151 -6.62 0.23 -1.28
C PRO A 151 -5.22 0.81 -1.10
N LEU A 152 -4.33 0.04 -0.47
CA LEU A 152 -2.87 0.15 -0.54
C LEU A 152 -2.37 -0.88 -1.56
N MET A 153 -2.88 -0.78 -2.78
CA MET A 153 -2.60 -1.67 -3.90
C MET A 153 -2.39 -0.85 -5.16
N VAL A 154 -1.49 -1.30 -6.03
CA VAL A 154 -1.21 -0.58 -7.28
C VAL A 154 -2.42 -0.52 -8.19
N VAL A 155 -3.22 -1.59 -8.21
CA VAL A 155 -4.47 -1.69 -8.97
C VAL A 155 -5.62 -1.96 -8.01
N ALA A 156 -6.69 -1.17 -8.12
CA ALA A 156 -7.95 -1.40 -7.39
C ALA A 156 -8.78 -2.48 -8.13
N GLY A 157 -8.31 -3.73 -8.05
CA GLY A 157 -8.90 -4.89 -8.70
C GLY A 157 -9.96 -5.59 -7.85
N ASP A 158 -9.97 -6.92 -7.91
CA ASP A 158 -10.94 -7.79 -7.24
C ASP A 158 -10.99 -7.56 -5.73
N HIS A 159 -9.85 -7.55 -5.07
CA HIS A 159 -9.77 -7.30 -3.61
C HIS A 159 -10.35 -5.94 -3.19
N ALA A 160 -10.14 -4.88 -3.98
CA ALA A 160 -10.72 -3.58 -3.65
C ALA A 160 -12.24 -3.54 -3.85
N ASN A 161 -12.76 -4.27 -4.85
CA ASN A 161 -14.18 -4.28 -5.19
C ASN A 161 -14.98 -5.28 -4.34
N ASN A 162 -14.42 -6.44 -4.03
CA ASN A 162 -15.10 -7.52 -3.33
C ASN A 162 -14.70 -7.59 -1.86
N ASP A 163 -13.41 -7.80 -1.54
CA ASP A 163 -12.98 -7.98 -0.14
C ASP A 163 -13.04 -6.68 0.65
N MET A 164 -12.77 -5.51 0.03
CA MET A 164 -12.88 -4.23 0.72
C MET A 164 -14.29 -3.67 0.69
N ALA A 165 -14.87 -3.48 -0.49
CA ALA A 165 -16.09 -2.71 -0.72
C ALA A 165 -17.29 -3.56 -1.13
N GLY A 166 -17.18 -4.89 -1.13
CA GLY A 166 -18.23 -5.82 -1.49
C GLY A 166 -19.39 -5.86 -0.51
N SER A 167 -20.42 -6.61 -0.88
CA SER A 167 -21.63 -6.78 -0.07
C SER A 167 -21.65 -8.08 0.73
N ASP A 168 -20.66 -8.93 0.57
CA ASP A 168 -20.56 -10.18 1.31
C ASP A 168 -20.24 -9.93 2.78
N ASP A 169 -20.69 -10.80 3.67
CA ASP A 169 -20.59 -10.59 5.12
C ASP A 169 -19.13 -10.49 5.62
N ASP A 170 -18.18 -11.06 4.88
CA ASP A 170 -16.75 -11.06 5.15
C ASP A 170 -15.98 -9.91 4.45
N SER A 171 -16.68 -9.06 3.69
CA SER A 171 -16.05 -7.83 3.17
C SER A 171 -15.75 -6.85 4.31
N TRP A 172 -14.66 -6.09 4.17
CA TRP A 172 -14.29 -5.09 5.16
C TRP A 172 -15.42 -4.09 5.42
N LEU A 173 -16.07 -3.59 4.37
CA LEU A 173 -17.22 -2.68 4.50
C LEU A 173 -18.33 -3.30 5.37
N SER A 174 -18.67 -4.56 5.15
CA SER A 174 -19.70 -5.27 5.93
C SER A 174 -19.26 -5.50 7.37
N MET A 175 -18.01 -5.96 7.59
CA MET A 175 -17.45 -6.19 8.93
C MET A 175 -17.38 -4.90 9.75
N PHE A 176 -16.90 -3.80 9.16
CA PHE A 176 -16.86 -2.49 9.81
C PHE A 176 -18.27 -2.01 10.22
N ASN A 177 -19.26 -2.12 9.31
CA ASN A 177 -20.65 -1.78 9.61
C ASN A 177 -21.25 -2.69 10.67
N ALA A 178 -21.01 -4.00 10.60
CA ALA A 178 -21.53 -4.99 11.57
C ALA A 178 -20.91 -4.83 12.96
N SER A 179 -19.71 -4.25 13.09
CA SER A 179 -19.06 -4.01 14.39
C SER A 179 -19.87 -3.08 15.31
N GLY A 180 -20.69 -2.20 14.73
CA GLY A 180 -21.48 -1.22 15.48
C GLY A 180 -20.65 -0.11 16.14
N ASN A 181 -19.35 -0.02 15.85
CA ASN A 181 -18.44 0.96 16.45
C ASN A 181 -18.46 2.32 15.72
N PHE A 182 -18.94 2.38 14.49
CA PHE A 182 -18.79 3.52 13.59
C PHE A 182 -20.14 4.07 13.12
N ASP A 183 -20.22 5.39 12.99
CA ASP A 183 -21.40 6.11 12.50
C ASP A 183 -21.51 6.05 10.95
N SER A 184 -20.35 6.00 10.26
CA SER A 184 -20.29 5.82 8.81
C SER A 184 -19.01 5.09 8.40
N VAL A 185 -19.11 4.30 7.31
CA VAL A 185 -18.00 3.65 6.63
C VAL A 185 -18.12 3.92 5.14
N ASP A 186 -17.18 4.66 4.59
CA ASP A 186 -17.12 5.01 3.17
C ASP A 186 -15.96 4.28 2.49
N THR A 187 -16.07 4.10 1.17
CA THR A 187 -15.02 3.43 0.37
C THR A 187 -14.54 4.30 -0.77
N GLN A 188 -13.24 4.25 -1.03
CA GLN A 188 -12.60 4.90 -2.17
C GLN A 188 -11.89 3.82 -3.02
N ILE A 189 -12.50 3.41 -4.13
CA ILE A 189 -11.96 2.34 -5.00
C ILE A 189 -11.06 2.97 -6.05
N PHE A 190 -9.81 3.29 -5.67
CA PHE A 190 -8.77 3.85 -6.52
C PHE A 190 -7.43 3.19 -6.22
N GLY A 191 -6.75 2.72 -7.26
CA GLY A 191 -5.42 2.13 -7.14
C GLY A 191 -4.31 3.19 -7.00
N LEU A 192 -3.20 2.82 -6.36
CA LEU A 192 -2.01 3.68 -6.26
C LEU A 192 -1.49 4.08 -7.65
N GLY A 193 -1.56 3.16 -8.62
CA GLY A 193 -1.11 3.40 -10.00
C GLY A 193 -1.90 4.45 -10.77
N GLU A 194 -3.06 4.90 -10.26
CA GLU A 194 -3.84 5.98 -10.83
C GLU A 194 -3.34 7.38 -10.41
N ILE A 195 -2.47 7.45 -9.40
CA ILE A 195 -1.94 8.70 -8.84
C ILE A 195 -0.66 9.09 -9.58
N PRO A 196 -0.62 10.26 -10.27
CA PRO A 196 0.55 10.66 -11.06
C PRO A 196 1.85 10.75 -10.26
N GLU A 197 1.79 11.17 -9.00
CA GLU A 197 2.94 11.25 -8.10
C GLU A 197 3.50 9.86 -7.77
N ILE A 198 2.67 8.83 -7.65
CA ILE A 198 3.08 7.43 -7.49
C ILE A 198 3.73 6.91 -8.78
N GLN A 199 3.15 7.22 -9.94
CA GLN A 199 3.76 6.88 -11.23
C GLN A 199 5.17 7.48 -11.37
N ALA A 200 5.37 8.71 -10.86
CA ALA A 200 6.66 9.39 -10.88
C ALA A 200 7.73 8.66 -10.05
N ILE A 201 7.36 7.98 -8.95
CA ILE A 201 8.28 7.15 -8.15
C ILE A 201 8.83 6.00 -9.01
N TYR A 202 7.97 5.25 -9.70
CA TYR A 202 8.42 4.19 -10.61
C TYR A 202 9.33 4.71 -11.73
N VAL A 203 9.01 5.89 -12.27
CA VAL A 203 9.87 6.53 -13.29
C VAL A 203 11.23 6.89 -12.72
N ALA A 204 11.28 7.40 -11.47
CA ALA A 204 12.54 7.72 -10.79
C ALA A 204 13.37 6.46 -10.53
N HIS A 205 12.76 5.36 -10.06
CA HIS A 205 13.43 4.07 -9.87
C HIS A 205 14.01 3.53 -11.17
N THR A 206 13.25 3.59 -12.27
CA THR A 206 13.74 3.22 -13.60
C THR A 206 14.92 4.09 -14.01
N GLY A 207 14.82 5.42 -13.83
CA GLY A 207 15.90 6.37 -14.13
C GLY A 207 17.17 6.11 -13.35
N ALA A 208 17.05 5.73 -12.08
CA ALA A 208 18.18 5.42 -11.21
C ALA A 208 19.02 4.25 -11.73
N VAL A 209 18.40 3.19 -12.26
CA VAL A 209 19.13 2.04 -12.80
C VAL A 209 19.64 2.27 -14.23
N ILE A 210 18.99 3.10 -15.04
CA ILE A 210 19.46 3.43 -16.39
C ILE A 210 20.79 4.21 -16.32
N ASN A 211 20.91 5.10 -15.34
CA ASN A 211 22.05 6.03 -15.22
C ASN A 211 23.24 5.43 -14.46
N GLN A 212 23.15 4.22 -13.95
CA GLN A 212 24.26 3.45 -13.37
C GLN A 212 25.06 2.73 -14.45
#